data_abac37a5f4118d2a32fdea580e3c77c5
#
_entry.id   abac37a5f4118d2a32fdea580e3c77c5
#
_cell.length_a   1.000
_cell.length_b   1.000
_cell.length_c   1.000
_cell.angle_alpha   90.00
_cell.angle_beta   90.00
_cell.angle_gamma   90.00
#
_symmetry.space_group_name_H-M   'P 1'
#
loop_
_entity.id
_entity.type
_entity.pdbx_description
1 polymer ?
#
loop_
_entity_poly.entity_id
_entity_poly.type
_entity_poly.pdbx_seq_one_letter_code
_entity_poly.pdbx_strand_id
1 'polypeptide(L)'
;MKKFECGEINEDHLPKDILTLLLRNQKKLHLSNEIIRREVAFYLQAGSHSTANASTHAFHELFEWIKSHPEDKNIIQNDKFFLQKCVFETLRLHPASPVAWRKAIRVAKLLGKNKVKEGDRIIIDLWNSNRDISVYGLDATRYNPYRGTPKNYPPWGLTFGIGSHACLARVLDGGEIPKSDTDIDKHNFGLITCFMKCLLDRGAEPSNEDSPQEDNKTERQNWGRYPIIFRKRQ
;
A
#
# COMPACT_ATOMS: atom_id res chain seq x y z
N MET A 1 -2.89 -21.66 21.16
CA MET A 1 -2.97 -21.15 22.56
C MET A 1 -3.08 -22.27 23.58
N LYS A 2 -4.12 -23.16 23.57
CA LYS A 2 -4.25 -24.22 24.61
C LYS A 2 -2.98 -25.05 24.81
N LYS A 3 -2.33 -25.53 23.75
CA LYS A 3 -1.07 -26.30 23.84
C LYS A 3 0.09 -25.49 24.42
N PHE A 4 0.14 -24.19 24.15
CA PHE A 4 1.12 -23.28 24.77
C PHE A 4 0.83 -23.07 26.26
N GLU A 5 -0.42 -22.84 26.62
CA GLU A 5 -0.85 -22.67 28.02
C GLU A 5 -0.62 -23.91 28.87
N CYS A 6 -0.69 -25.11 28.25
CA CYS A 6 -0.35 -26.41 28.90
C CYS A 6 1.13 -26.77 28.84
N GLY A 7 1.99 -25.93 28.24
CA GLY A 7 3.41 -26.19 28.12
C GLY A 7 3.80 -27.25 27.09
N GLU A 8 2.86 -27.66 26.22
CA GLU A 8 3.13 -28.64 25.15
C GLU A 8 3.97 -28.08 23.99
N ILE A 9 3.95 -26.76 23.81
CA ILE A 9 4.73 -26.05 22.78
C ILE A 9 5.37 -24.80 23.39
N ASN A 10 6.58 -24.48 22.93
CA ASN A 10 7.33 -23.31 23.35
C ASN A 10 6.83 -22.04 22.59
N GLU A 11 7.15 -20.89 23.14
CA GLU A 11 6.80 -19.59 22.55
C GLU A 11 7.28 -19.43 21.11
N ASP A 12 8.47 -19.93 20.81
CA ASP A 12 9.08 -19.86 19.46
C ASP A 12 8.30 -20.64 18.39
N HIS A 13 7.46 -21.58 18.80
CA HIS A 13 6.61 -22.37 17.91
C HIS A 13 5.21 -21.76 17.70
N LEU A 14 4.90 -20.64 18.36
CA LEU A 14 3.65 -19.95 18.12
C LEU A 14 3.68 -19.18 16.80
N PRO A 15 2.58 -19.19 16.04
CA PRO A 15 2.47 -18.36 14.84
C PRO A 15 2.72 -16.88 15.17
N LYS A 16 3.53 -16.20 14.34
CA LYS A 16 3.77 -14.76 14.44
C LYS A 16 2.69 -13.99 13.67
N ASP A 17 1.45 -14.12 14.10
CA ASP A 17 0.29 -13.53 13.46
C ASP A 17 -0.58 -12.71 14.44
N ILE A 18 -1.51 -11.95 13.87
CA ILE A 18 -2.42 -11.07 14.65
C ILE A 18 -3.33 -11.87 15.57
N LEU A 19 -3.82 -13.03 15.15
CA LEU A 19 -4.68 -13.86 15.98
C LEU A 19 -3.95 -14.32 17.24
N THR A 20 -2.72 -14.80 17.09
CA THR A 20 -1.87 -15.18 18.23
C THR A 20 -1.62 -13.99 19.15
N LEU A 21 -1.32 -12.81 18.61
CA LEU A 21 -1.12 -11.58 19.39
C LEU A 21 -2.37 -11.19 20.18
N LEU A 22 -3.55 -11.21 19.57
CA LEU A 22 -4.83 -10.90 20.21
C LEU A 22 -5.16 -11.91 21.33
N LEU A 23 -4.99 -13.20 21.05
CA LEU A 23 -5.24 -14.26 22.05
C LEU A 23 -4.30 -14.17 23.27
N ARG A 24 -3.01 -13.87 23.05
CA ARG A 24 -2.04 -13.67 24.14
C ARG A 24 -2.39 -12.49 25.05
N ASN A 25 -2.94 -11.44 24.46
CA ASN A 25 -3.33 -10.23 25.19
C ASN A 25 -4.82 -10.21 25.61
N GLN A 26 -5.56 -11.29 25.32
CA GLN A 26 -7.00 -11.35 25.55
C GLN A 26 -7.40 -10.98 26.98
N LYS A 27 -6.76 -11.56 27.99
CA LYS A 27 -7.04 -11.29 29.40
C LYS A 27 -6.64 -9.85 29.78
N LYS A 28 -5.45 -9.42 29.38
CA LYS A 28 -4.90 -8.09 29.70
C LYS A 28 -5.77 -6.95 29.12
N LEU A 29 -6.29 -7.13 27.91
CA LEU A 29 -7.07 -6.14 27.19
C LEU A 29 -8.60 -6.37 27.31
N HIS A 30 -9.02 -7.34 28.10
CA HIS A 30 -10.45 -7.72 28.28
C HIS A 30 -11.17 -7.98 26.94
N LEU A 31 -10.50 -8.63 25.98
CA LEU A 31 -11.06 -8.91 24.66
C LEU A 31 -12.02 -10.11 24.73
N SER A 32 -13.26 -9.92 24.31
CA SER A 32 -14.16 -11.05 24.08
C SER A 32 -13.78 -11.82 22.80
N ASN A 33 -14.19 -13.09 22.71
CA ASN A 33 -14.02 -13.87 21.49
C ASN A 33 -14.70 -13.23 20.27
N GLU A 34 -15.78 -12.49 20.50
CA GLU A 34 -16.48 -11.71 19.47
C GLU A 34 -15.60 -10.58 18.93
N ILE A 35 -14.95 -9.81 19.82
CA ILE A 35 -14.04 -8.74 19.43
C ILE A 35 -12.87 -9.33 18.63
N ILE A 36 -12.25 -10.42 19.09
CA ILE A 36 -11.13 -11.06 18.39
C ILE A 36 -11.55 -11.49 16.98
N ARG A 37 -12.72 -12.12 16.82
CA ARG A 37 -13.23 -12.52 15.50
C ARG A 37 -13.44 -11.32 14.57
N ARG A 38 -14.01 -10.22 15.08
CA ARG A 38 -14.19 -8.98 14.31
C ARG A 38 -12.88 -8.36 13.88
N GLU A 39 -11.89 -8.30 14.77
CA GLU A 39 -10.56 -7.79 14.46
C GLU A 39 -9.88 -8.61 13.36
N VAL A 40 -9.87 -9.94 13.48
CA VAL A 40 -9.30 -10.81 12.44
C VAL A 40 -10.01 -10.62 11.09
N ALA A 41 -11.34 -10.58 11.09
CA ALA A 41 -12.13 -10.33 9.87
C ALA A 41 -11.81 -8.95 9.27
N PHE A 42 -11.67 -7.92 10.12
CA PHE A 42 -11.29 -6.58 9.69
C PHE A 42 -9.92 -6.55 9.01
N TYR A 43 -8.90 -7.18 9.61
CA TYR A 43 -7.56 -7.23 9.01
C TYR A 43 -7.54 -7.96 7.67
N LEU A 44 -8.28 -9.07 7.55
CA LEU A 44 -8.41 -9.79 6.28
C LEU A 44 -9.08 -8.92 5.20
N GLN A 45 -10.17 -8.25 5.54
CA GLN A 45 -10.88 -7.37 4.60
C GLN A 45 -10.03 -6.15 4.22
N ALA A 46 -9.42 -5.48 5.20
CA ALA A 46 -8.65 -4.26 4.97
C ALA A 46 -7.41 -4.53 4.09
N GLY A 47 -6.74 -5.66 4.31
CA GLY A 47 -5.49 -5.99 3.63
C GLY A 47 -5.68 -6.59 2.23
N SER A 48 -6.71 -7.41 2.01
CA SER A 48 -6.83 -8.16 0.77
C SER A 48 -7.13 -7.27 -0.45
N HIS A 49 -8.17 -6.44 -0.37
CA HIS A 49 -8.63 -5.66 -1.51
C HIS A 49 -7.69 -4.49 -1.85
N SER A 50 -7.22 -3.75 -0.87
CA SER A 50 -6.33 -2.61 -1.07
C SER A 50 -4.98 -3.04 -1.64
N THR A 51 -4.40 -4.12 -1.13
CA THR A 51 -3.12 -4.67 -1.60
C THR A 51 -3.24 -5.26 -3.01
N ALA A 52 -4.35 -5.96 -3.31
CA ALA A 52 -4.60 -6.49 -4.66
C ALA A 52 -4.68 -5.37 -5.69
N ASN A 53 -5.46 -4.32 -5.42
CA ASN A 53 -5.57 -3.16 -6.30
C ASN A 53 -4.23 -2.45 -6.48
N ALA A 54 -3.51 -2.17 -5.39
CA ALA A 54 -2.21 -1.51 -5.46
C ALA A 54 -1.21 -2.35 -6.28
N SER A 55 -1.22 -3.67 -6.12
CA SER A 55 -0.38 -4.59 -6.91
C SER A 55 -0.74 -4.58 -8.39
N THR A 56 -2.02 -4.53 -8.73
CA THR A 56 -2.46 -4.48 -10.13
C THR A 56 -2.07 -3.15 -10.78
N HIS A 57 -2.25 -2.04 -10.07
CA HIS A 57 -1.78 -0.73 -10.54
C HIS A 57 -0.25 -0.69 -10.68
N ALA A 58 0.50 -1.27 -9.74
CA ALA A 58 1.95 -1.33 -9.82
C ALA A 58 2.41 -2.11 -11.06
N PHE A 59 1.77 -3.23 -11.35
CA PHE A 59 2.05 -4.01 -12.55
C PHE A 59 1.74 -3.21 -13.84
N HIS A 60 0.59 -2.54 -13.88
CA HIS A 60 0.18 -1.70 -15.01
C HIS A 60 1.19 -0.57 -15.26
N GLU A 61 1.47 0.24 -14.26
CA GLU A 61 2.37 1.39 -14.35
C GLU A 61 3.80 0.98 -14.75
N LEU A 62 4.30 -0.14 -14.20
CA LEU A 62 5.60 -0.68 -14.58
C LEU A 62 5.69 -1.01 -16.07
N PHE A 63 4.66 -1.65 -16.63
CA PHE A 63 4.69 -2.05 -18.04
C PHE A 63 4.41 -0.88 -18.98
N GLU A 64 3.57 0.08 -18.64
CA GLU A 64 3.40 1.32 -19.40
C GLU A 64 4.70 2.15 -19.37
N TRP A 65 5.40 2.18 -18.22
CA TRP A 65 6.70 2.82 -18.12
C TRP A 65 7.74 2.14 -19.02
N ILE A 66 7.90 0.82 -18.92
CA ILE A 66 8.84 0.04 -19.75
C ILE A 66 8.56 0.21 -21.25
N LYS A 67 7.29 0.32 -21.64
CA LYS A 67 6.89 0.52 -23.03
C LYS A 67 7.37 1.87 -23.58
N SER A 68 7.35 2.90 -22.74
CA SER A 68 7.82 4.24 -23.09
C SER A 68 9.33 4.47 -22.80
N HIS A 69 9.93 3.67 -21.91
CA HIS A 69 11.33 3.73 -21.46
C HIS A 69 11.94 2.33 -21.45
N PRO A 70 12.15 1.72 -22.62
CA PRO A 70 12.64 0.33 -22.69
C PRO A 70 14.04 0.14 -22.10
N GLU A 71 14.84 1.21 -22.01
CA GLU A 71 16.15 1.25 -21.35
C GLU A 71 16.07 0.94 -19.85
N ASP A 72 14.96 1.28 -19.20
CA ASP A 72 14.76 1.05 -17.77
C ASP A 72 14.36 -0.40 -17.43
N LYS A 73 14.04 -1.23 -18.42
CA LYS A 73 13.63 -2.62 -18.19
C LYS A 73 14.64 -3.39 -17.34
N ASN A 74 15.93 -3.21 -17.63
CA ASN A 74 16.99 -3.92 -16.92
C ASN A 74 17.11 -3.47 -15.46
N ILE A 75 17.05 -2.18 -15.17
CA ILE A 75 17.15 -1.67 -13.79
C ILE A 75 15.91 -2.06 -12.97
N ILE A 76 14.71 -1.97 -13.54
CA ILE A 76 13.46 -2.42 -12.90
C ILE A 76 13.54 -3.90 -12.51
N GLN A 77 14.15 -4.73 -13.37
CA GLN A 77 14.24 -6.16 -13.15
C GLN A 77 15.30 -6.55 -12.12
N ASN A 78 16.42 -5.83 -12.03
CA ASN A 78 17.58 -6.25 -11.27
C ASN A 78 17.88 -5.40 -10.03
N ASP A 79 17.36 -4.18 -9.95
CA ASP A 79 17.51 -3.31 -8.77
C ASP A 79 16.21 -3.25 -7.95
N LYS A 80 16.21 -3.94 -6.81
CA LYS A 80 15.05 -3.96 -5.90
C LYS A 80 14.72 -2.58 -5.32
N PHE A 81 15.71 -1.73 -5.10
CA PHE A 81 15.46 -0.37 -4.59
C PHE A 81 14.79 0.49 -5.65
N PHE A 82 15.20 0.35 -6.92
CA PHE A 82 14.53 1.05 -8.00
C PHE A 82 13.10 0.51 -8.21
N LEU A 83 12.91 -0.80 -8.16
CA LEU A 83 11.58 -1.40 -8.20
C LEU A 83 10.68 -0.91 -7.05
N GLN A 84 11.23 -0.73 -5.85
CA GLN A 84 10.49 -0.15 -4.74
C GLN A 84 10.11 1.31 -4.98
N LYS A 85 10.98 2.12 -5.62
CA LYS A 85 10.62 3.48 -6.05
C LYS A 85 9.47 3.49 -7.05
N CYS A 86 9.47 2.54 -7.98
CA CYS A 86 8.34 2.35 -8.91
C CYS A 86 7.03 2.08 -8.15
N VAL A 87 7.07 1.22 -7.14
CA VAL A 87 5.91 0.92 -6.29
C VAL A 87 5.49 2.14 -5.46
N PHE A 88 6.42 2.88 -4.90
CA PHE A 88 6.10 4.11 -4.16
C PHE A 88 5.38 5.13 -5.03
N GLU A 89 5.82 5.32 -6.26
CA GLU A 89 5.19 6.25 -7.19
C GLU A 89 3.79 5.75 -7.61
N THR A 90 3.62 4.45 -7.81
CA THR A 90 2.29 3.86 -8.01
C THR A 90 1.37 4.13 -6.82
N LEU A 91 1.84 3.87 -5.60
CA LEU A 91 1.06 4.11 -4.38
C LEU A 91 0.67 5.58 -4.24
N ARG A 92 1.55 6.50 -4.59
CA ARG A 92 1.24 7.93 -4.61
C ARG A 92 0.09 8.25 -5.56
N LEU A 93 0.16 7.73 -6.79
CA LEU A 93 -0.83 8.01 -7.81
C LEU A 93 -2.15 7.25 -7.63
N HIS A 94 -2.12 6.06 -7.04
CA HIS A 94 -3.29 5.18 -6.92
C HIS A 94 -3.62 4.85 -5.46
N PRO A 95 -4.02 5.86 -4.64
CA PRO A 95 -4.44 5.60 -3.27
C PRO A 95 -5.68 4.70 -3.27
N ALA A 96 -5.64 3.58 -2.56
CA ALA A 96 -6.74 2.62 -2.46
C ALA A 96 -8.03 3.27 -1.91
N SER A 97 -7.88 4.31 -1.08
CA SER A 97 -8.95 5.20 -0.67
C SER A 97 -8.63 6.62 -1.17
N PRO A 98 -9.33 7.14 -2.19
CA PRO A 98 -9.05 8.46 -2.75
C PRO A 98 -9.39 9.59 -1.77
N VAL A 99 -10.23 9.31 -0.78
CA VAL A 99 -10.63 10.28 0.25
C VAL A 99 -10.60 9.64 1.64
N ALA A 100 -10.35 10.46 2.66
CA ALA A 100 -10.49 10.08 4.06
C ALA A 100 -11.54 10.93 4.76
N TRP A 101 -12.52 10.27 5.39
CA TRP A 101 -13.62 10.92 6.10
C TRP A 101 -13.25 11.18 7.55
N ARG A 102 -13.65 12.35 8.04
CA ARG A 102 -13.57 12.72 9.45
C ARG A 102 -14.89 13.36 9.91
N LYS A 103 -15.17 13.28 11.20
CA LYS A 103 -16.26 14.00 11.83
C LYS A 103 -15.67 14.93 12.89
N ALA A 104 -16.05 16.20 12.86
CA ALA A 104 -15.62 17.15 13.87
C ALA A 104 -16.29 16.81 15.21
N ILE A 105 -15.48 16.59 16.23
CA ILE A 105 -15.95 16.30 17.61
C ILE A 105 -16.08 17.56 18.46
N ARG A 106 -15.65 18.69 17.93
CA ARG A 106 -15.77 20.03 18.53
C ARG A 106 -15.61 21.09 17.46
N VAL A 107 -16.00 22.30 17.78
CA VAL A 107 -15.70 23.47 16.91
C VAL A 107 -14.19 23.60 16.72
N ALA A 108 -13.74 23.72 15.48
CA ALA A 108 -12.34 23.87 15.13
C ALA A 108 -12.16 24.85 13.97
N LYS A 109 -10.95 25.37 13.81
CA LYS A 109 -10.55 26.20 12.70
C LYS A 109 -9.62 25.38 11.79
N LEU A 110 -10.02 25.18 10.54
CA LEU A 110 -9.21 24.48 9.55
C LEU A 110 -8.47 25.51 8.68
N LEU A 111 -7.20 25.28 8.42
CA LEU A 111 -6.36 26.11 7.52
C LEU A 111 -6.49 27.62 7.76
N GLY A 112 -6.63 28.02 9.03
CA GLY A 112 -6.65 29.40 9.45
C GLY A 112 -7.95 30.19 9.18
N LYS A 113 -8.80 29.79 8.25
CA LYS A 113 -10.01 30.54 7.84
C LYS A 113 -11.32 29.77 8.01
N ASN A 114 -11.37 28.52 7.66
CA ASN A 114 -12.61 27.73 7.70
C ASN A 114 -12.92 27.25 9.11
N LYS A 115 -14.08 27.64 9.64
CA LYS A 115 -14.61 27.12 10.90
C LYS A 115 -15.46 25.89 10.60
N VAL A 116 -15.22 24.83 11.34
CA VAL A 116 -16.08 23.63 11.36
C VAL A 116 -16.83 23.59 12.68
N LYS A 117 -18.08 23.18 12.64
CA LYS A 117 -18.94 22.97 13.80
C LYS A 117 -18.80 21.52 14.29
N GLU A 118 -19.16 21.27 15.51
CA GLU A 118 -19.31 19.90 16.00
C GLU A 118 -20.33 19.14 15.14
N GLY A 119 -19.98 17.91 14.77
CA GLY A 119 -20.80 17.06 13.92
C GLY A 119 -20.53 17.21 12.40
N ASP A 120 -19.87 18.27 11.97
CA ASP A 120 -19.55 18.48 10.55
C ASP A 120 -18.73 17.32 9.98
N ARG A 121 -19.05 16.93 8.75
CA ARG A 121 -18.27 15.94 7.98
C ARG A 121 -17.17 16.66 7.21
N ILE A 122 -15.96 16.15 7.34
CA ILE A 122 -14.76 16.66 6.66
C ILE A 122 -14.25 15.59 5.72
N ILE A 123 -14.01 15.95 4.48
CA ILE A 123 -13.39 15.10 3.48
C ILE A 123 -11.96 15.57 3.29
N ILE A 124 -11.00 14.67 3.46
CA ILE A 124 -9.61 14.88 3.12
C ILE A 124 -9.41 14.23 1.76
N ASP A 125 -9.13 15.03 0.74
CA ASP A 125 -8.91 14.58 -0.62
C ASP A 125 -7.46 14.10 -0.79
N LEU A 126 -7.26 12.79 -0.67
CA LEU A 126 -5.94 12.17 -0.80
C LEU A 126 -5.51 12.08 -2.26
N TRP A 127 -6.46 11.92 -3.18
CA TRP A 127 -6.21 11.81 -4.60
C TRP A 127 -5.58 13.10 -5.17
N ASN A 128 -6.22 14.23 -4.94
CA ASN A 128 -5.70 15.51 -5.42
C ASN A 128 -4.49 15.97 -4.60
N SER A 129 -4.45 15.70 -3.30
CA SER A 129 -3.28 16.03 -2.47
C SER A 129 -2.00 15.31 -2.94
N ASN A 130 -2.11 14.07 -3.40
CA ASN A 130 -0.99 13.32 -3.96
C ASN A 130 -0.58 13.80 -5.37
N ARG A 131 -1.35 14.69 -5.98
CA ARG A 131 -1.13 15.29 -7.32
C ARG A 131 -0.91 16.79 -7.27
N ASP A 132 -0.69 17.33 -6.09
CA ASP A 132 -0.46 18.77 -5.90
C ASP A 132 0.87 19.18 -6.54
N ILE A 133 0.77 20.07 -7.56
CA ILE A 133 1.93 20.58 -8.30
C ILE A 133 2.89 21.39 -7.42
N SER A 134 2.37 22.02 -6.35
CA SER A 134 3.20 22.76 -5.40
C SER A 134 4.10 21.85 -4.55
N VAL A 135 3.74 20.57 -4.45
CA VAL A 135 4.47 19.55 -3.68
C VAL A 135 5.33 18.66 -4.60
N TYR A 136 4.74 18.19 -5.70
CA TYR A 136 5.34 17.17 -6.56
C TYR A 136 5.87 17.69 -7.89
N GLY A 137 5.73 18.99 -8.18
CA GLY A 137 6.19 19.61 -9.42
C GLY A 137 5.17 19.52 -10.57
N LEU A 138 5.53 20.07 -11.73
CA LEU A 138 4.64 20.21 -12.89
C LEU A 138 4.15 18.86 -13.47
N ASP A 139 4.91 17.80 -13.23
CA ASP A 139 4.56 16.43 -13.64
C ASP A 139 3.86 15.63 -12.55
N ALA A 140 3.31 16.28 -11.52
CA ALA A 140 2.68 15.65 -10.35
C ALA A 140 1.60 14.61 -10.66
N THR A 141 0.94 14.74 -11.82
CA THR A 141 -0.10 13.79 -12.28
C THR A 141 0.45 12.63 -13.11
N ARG A 142 1.75 12.66 -13.48
CA ARG A 142 2.39 11.64 -14.30
C ARG A 142 3.16 10.66 -13.43
N TYR A 143 3.20 9.41 -13.85
CA TYR A 143 4.04 8.40 -13.27
C TYR A 143 5.52 8.69 -13.60
N ASN A 144 6.36 8.76 -12.57
CA ASN A 144 7.79 9.02 -12.71
C ASN A 144 8.57 8.36 -11.56
N PRO A 145 9.13 7.16 -11.74
CA PRO A 145 9.87 6.44 -10.70
C PRO A 145 11.19 7.14 -10.29
N TYR A 146 11.65 8.10 -11.07
CA TYR A 146 12.80 8.94 -10.74
C TYR A 146 12.46 10.15 -9.89
N ARG A 147 11.18 10.34 -9.55
CA ARG A 147 10.75 11.46 -8.72
C ARG A 147 11.45 11.45 -7.37
N GLY A 148 12.04 12.59 -7.02
CA GLY A 148 12.58 12.81 -5.67
C GLY A 148 11.45 12.86 -4.64
N THR A 149 11.70 12.31 -3.46
CA THR A 149 10.74 12.42 -2.34
C THR A 149 10.70 13.87 -1.84
N PRO A 150 9.53 14.53 -1.83
CA PRO A 150 9.42 15.89 -1.32
C PRO A 150 9.75 15.94 0.18
N LYS A 151 10.34 17.05 0.61
CA LYS A 151 10.68 17.27 2.03
C LYS A 151 9.42 17.15 2.90
N ASN A 152 9.51 16.40 3.98
CA ASN A 152 8.45 16.16 4.95
C ASN A 152 7.27 15.30 4.45
N TYR A 153 7.39 14.68 3.29
CA TYR A 153 6.39 13.72 2.79
C TYR A 153 7.00 12.33 2.65
N PRO A 154 6.25 11.25 2.88
CA PRO A 154 6.70 9.93 2.51
C PRO A 154 6.66 9.75 0.98
N PRO A 155 7.44 8.83 0.39
CA PRO A 155 7.52 8.66 -1.07
C PRO A 155 6.17 8.25 -1.71
N TRP A 156 5.29 7.61 -0.94
CA TRP A 156 3.93 7.25 -1.37
C TRP A 156 2.88 8.36 -1.10
N GLY A 157 3.31 9.58 -0.75
CA GLY A 157 2.41 10.67 -0.42
C GLY A 157 1.51 10.38 0.78
N LEU A 158 0.23 10.72 0.68
CA LEU A 158 -0.76 10.54 1.74
C LEU A 158 -1.57 9.23 1.64
N THR A 159 -1.17 8.30 0.78
CA THR A 159 -1.91 7.06 0.48
C THR A 159 -2.20 6.22 1.71
N PHE A 160 -1.26 6.12 2.63
CA PHE A 160 -1.45 5.43 3.90
C PHE A 160 -1.97 6.32 5.04
N GLY A 161 -2.37 7.55 4.74
CA GLY A 161 -2.75 8.53 5.76
C GLY A 161 -1.59 8.94 6.66
N ILE A 162 -1.89 9.80 7.62
CA ILE A 162 -0.92 10.31 8.61
C ILE A 162 -1.55 10.42 10.00
N GLY A 163 -0.70 10.59 11.02
CA GLY A 163 -1.14 10.76 12.42
C GLY A 163 -1.74 9.48 13.01
N SER A 164 -2.70 9.63 13.91
CA SER A 164 -3.34 8.53 14.64
C SER A 164 -4.14 7.56 13.76
N HIS A 165 -4.45 7.99 12.53
CA HIS A 165 -5.18 7.19 11.54
C HIS A 165 -4.30 6.70 10.39
N ALA A 166 -2.97 6.75 10.54
CA ALA A 166 -2.08 6.15 9.56
C ALA A 166 -2.33 4.64 9.45
N CYS A 167 -2.24 4.12 8.23
CA CYS A 167 -2.39 2.70 7.98
C CYS A 167 -1.38 1.89 8.80
N LEU A 168 -1.86 0.89 9.53
CA LEU A 168 -1.01 0.01 10.34
C LEU A 168 -0.12 -0.86 9.45
N ALA A 169 -0.60 -1.23 8.27
CA ALA A 169 0.09 -2.09 7.32
C ALA A 169 1.00 -1.33 6.33
N ARG A 170 1.26 -0.03 6.50
CA ARG A 170 2.05 0.75 5.54
C ARG A 170 3.45 0.18 5.29
N VAL A 171 4.08 -0.38 6.34
CA VAL A 171 5.40 -1.02 6.21
C VAL A 171 5.28 -2.43 5.63
N LEU A 172 4.18 -3.13 5.90
CA LEU A 172 3.91 -4.43 5.31
C LEU A 172 3.70 -4.31 3.79
N ASP A 173 2.93 -3.36 3.33
CA ASP A 173 2.60 -3.19 1.90
C ASP A 173 3.67 -2.42 1.12
N GLY A 174 4.02 -1.22 1.59
CA GLY A 174 4.95 -0.33 0.91
C GLY A 174 6.42 -0.61 1.24
N GLY A 175 6.68 -1.23 2.38
CA GLY A 175 8.04 -1.44 2.88
C GLY A 175 8.58 -0.26 3.69
N GLU A 176 9.83 -0.37 4.08
CA GLU A 176 10.59 0.69 4.72
C GLU A 176 11.12 1.68 3.67
N ILE A 177 11.33 2.91 4.09
CA ILE A 177 11.97 3.91 3.22
C ILE A 177 13.50 3.71 3.32
N PRO A 178 14.18 3.36 2.21
CA PRO A 178 15.61 3.10 2.25
C PRO A 178 16.40 4.38 2.55
N LYS A 179 17.48 4.21 3.28
CA LYS A 179 18.50 5.24 3.57
C LYS A 179 19.75 4.93 2.75
N SER A 180 20.70 5.85 2.75
CA SER A 180 21.97 5.70 2.00
C SER A 180 22.82 4.50 2.44
N ASP A 181 22.67 4.06 3.67
CA ASP A 181 23.38 2.95 4.32
C ASP A 181 22.53 1.69 4.51
N THR A 182 21.39 1.60 3.83
CA THR A 182 20.47 0.48 3.99
C THR A 182 21.07 -0.80 3.41
N ASP A 183 21.18 -1.82 4.26
CA ASP A 183 21.60 -3.17 3.89
C ASP A 183 20.46 -3.88 3.13
N ILE A 184 20.71 -4.24 1.88
CA ILE A 184 19.71 -4.86 0.99
C ILE A 184 19.15 -6.18 1.55
N ASP A 185 19.96 -6.96 2.25
CA ASP A 185 19.58 -8.28 2.75
C ASP A 185 18.67 -8.20 4.00
N LYS A 186 18.69 -7.05 4.68
CA LYS A 186 17.87 -6.79 5.87
C LYS A 186 16.71 -5.85 5.61
N HIS A 187 16.66 -5.25 4.43
CA HIS A 187 15.65 -4.25 4.10
C HIS A 187 14.28 -4.88 3.84
N ASN A 188 13.25 -4.33 4.46
CA ASN A 188 11.88 -4.69 4.19
C ASN A 188 11.36 -3.91 2.97
N PHE A 189 11.35 -4.55 1.81
CA PHE A 189 10.88 -3.97 0.56
C PHE A 189 9.36 -3.81 0.47
N GLY A 190 8.62 -4.41 1.39
CA GLY A 190 7.16 -4.47 1.36
C GLY A 190 6.60 -5.53 0.41
N LEU A 191 5.37 -5.93 0.70
CA LEU A 191 4.69 -7.02 0.00
C LEU A 191 4.52 -6.73 -1.49
N ILE A 192 4.13 -5.50 -1.85
CA ILE A 192 3.87 -5.13 -3.25
C ILE A 192 5.15 -5.23 -4.08
N THR A 193 6.27 -4.69 -3.59
CA THR A 193 7.57 -4.78 -4.28
C THR A 193 8.03 -6.22 -4.44
N CYS A 194 7.92 -7.04 -3.38
CA CYS A 194 8.26 -8.45 -3.42
C CYS A 194 7.39 -9.22 -4.42
N PHE A 195 6.10 -8.90 -4.48
CA PHE A 195 5.18 -9.52 -5.42
C PHE A 195 5.50 -9.12 -6.87
N MET A 196 5.77 -7.83 -7.14
CA MET A 196 6.22 -7.38 -8.46
C MET A 196 7.51 -8.09 -8.88
N LYS A 197 8.50 -8.17 -7.99
CA LYS A 197 9.76 -8.89 -8.26
C LYS A 197 9.50 -10.36 -8.60
N CYS A 198 8.63 -11.01 -7.85
CA CYS A 198 8.26 -12.41 -8.08
C CYS A 198 7.59 -12.63 -9.46
N LEU A 199 6.72 -11.71 -9.89
CA LEU A 199 6.09 -11.74 -11.21
C LEU A 199 7.12 -11.51 -12.33
N LEU A 200 7.94 -10.48 -12.20
CA LEU A 200 8.99 -10.15 -13.17
C LEU A 200 9.99 -11.30 -13.31
N ASP A 201 10.41 -11.94 -12.22
CA ASP A 201 11.32 -13.09 -12.23
C ASP A 201 10.74 -14.30 -12.93
N ARG A 202 9.43 -14.43 -12.98
CA ARG A 202 8.73 -15.50 -13.70
C ARG A 202 8.36 -15.14 -15.14
N GLY A 203 8.78 -13.96 -15.61
CA GLY A 203 8.48 -13.51 -16.97
C GLY A 203 7.00 -13.15 -17.17
N ALA A 204 6.35 -12.65 -16.12
CA ALA A 204 4.98 -12.12 -16.24
C ALA A 204 4.98 -10.86 -17.09
N GLU A 205 4.06 -10.80 -18.05
CA GLU A 205 3.81 -9.64 -18.92
C GLU A 205 2.30 -9.43 -19.07
N PRO A 206 1.80 -8.21 -19.38
CA PRO A 206 0.42 -8.01 -19.78
C PRO A 206 0.07 -8.87 -21.00
N SER A 207 -1.14 -9.39 -21.07
CA SER A 207 -1.60 -10.12 -22.25
C SER A 207 -1.74 -9.18 -23.44
N ASN A 208 -1.24 -9.60 -24.60
CA ASN A 208 -1.43 -8.86 -25.86
C ASN A 208 -2.76 -9.25 -26.54
N GLU A 209 -3.35 -10.38 -26.16
CA GLU A 209 -4.57 -10.92 -26.79
C GLU A 209 -5.83 -10.48 -26.06
N ASP A 210 -5.70 -10.11 -24.77
CA ASP A 210 -6.82 -9.82 -23.90
C ASP A 210 -6.52 -8.55 -23.08
N SER A 211 -7.25 -7.49 -23.32
CA SER A 211 -7.00 -6.19 -22.73
C SER A 211 -7.49 -6.12 -21.26
N PRO A 212 -6.79 -5.36 -20.40
CA PRO A 212 -7.28 -5.04 -19.07
C PRO A 212 -8.66 -4.36 -19.11
N GLN A 213 -9.49 -4.64 -18.13
CA GLN A 213 -10.84 -4.08 -18.00
C GLN A 213 -10.97 -3.36 -16.67
N GLU A 214 -11.42 -2.11 -16.70
CA GLU A 214 -11.73 -1.34 -15.49
C GLU A 214 -12.95 -1.91 -14.77
N ASP A 215 -12.99 -1.72 -13.44
CA ASP A 215 -14.15 -2.09 -12.62
C ASP A 215 -15.23 -1.00 -12.69
N ASN A 216 -16.19 -1.18 -13.58
CA ASN A 216 -17.32 -0.26 -13.76
C ASN A 216 -18.34 -0.28 -12.60
N LYS A 217 -18.14 -1.09 -11.56
CA LYS A 217 -19.02 -1.16 -10.39
C LYS A 217 -18.62 -0.19 -9.29
N THR A 218 -17.52 0.53 -9.46
CA THR A 218 -17.00 1.51 -8.51
C THR A 218 -16.56 2.78 -9.24
N GLU A 219 -16.67 3.91 -8.57
CA GLU A 219 -16.11 5.19 -9.05
C GLU A 219 -14.59 5.27 -8.83
N ARG A 220 -13.99 4.27 -8.17
CA ARG A 220 -12.54 4.20 -8.00
C ARG A 220 -11.91 3.68 -9.28
N GLN A 221 -10.76 4.19 -9.63
CA GLN A 221 -9.95 3.65 -10.71
C GLN A 221 -9.33 2.31 -10.27
N ASN A 222 -10.08 1.25 -10.41
CA ASN A 222 -9.67 -0.11 -10.11
C ASN A 222 -9.78 -0.97 -11.37
N TRP A 223 -8.97 -2.01 -11.41
CA TRP A 223 -9.06 -3.03 -12.45
C TRP A 223 -10.03 -4.12 -12.00
N GLY A 224 -11.10 -4.35 -12.77
CA GLY A 224 -12.00 -5.48 -12.60
C GLY A 224 -11.39 -6.79 -13.10
N ARG A 225 -10.52 -6.68 -14.13
CA ARG A 225 -9.77 -7.79 -14.70
C ARG A 225 -8.47 -7.28 -15.31
N TYR A 226 -7.35 -7.95 -15.01
CA TYR A 226 -6.04 -7.63 -15.57
C TYR A 226 -5.34 -8.91 -16.04
N PRO A 227 -5.49 -9.31 -17.32
CA PRO A 227 -4.90 -10.53 -17.86
C PRO A 227 -3.38 -10.42 -17.97
N ILE A 228 -2.68 -11.44 -17.48
CA ILE A 228 -1.22 -11.56 -17.58
C ILE A 228 -0.86 -12.90 -18.21
N ILE A 229 0.28 -12.95 -18.89
CA ILE A 229 0.88 -14.15 -19.42
C ILE A 229 2.28 -14.35 -18.82
N PHE A 230 2.74 -15.58 -18.78
CA PHE A 230 4.09 -15.91 -18.35
C PHE A 230 4.90 -16.39 -19.55
N ARG A 231 5.92 -15.66 -19.94
CA ARG A 231 6.83 -16.08 -20.97
C ARG A 231 8.00 -16.85 -20.38
N LYS A 232 8.32 -18.01 -20.95
CA LYS A 232 9.55 -18.72 -20.59
C LYS A 232 10.73 -17.80 -20.89
N ARG A 233 11.60 -17.59 -19.91
CA ARG A 233 12.90 -16.98 -20.17
C ARG A 233 13.70 -17.92 -21.07
N GLN A 234 14.14 -17.42 -22.18
CA GLN A 234 15.13 -18.10 -23.03
C GLN A 234 16.49 -18.08 -22.37
#